data_087313814e7b024ea9b990a2135ba272
#
_entry.id   087313814e7b024ea9b990a2135ba272
#
_cell.length_a   1.000
_cell.length_b   1.000
_cell.length_c   1.000
_cell.angle_alpha   90.00
_cell.angle_beta   90.00
_cell.angle_gamma   90.00
#
_symmetry.space_group_name_H-M   'P 1'
#
loop_
_entity.id
_entity.type
_entity.pdbx_description
1 polymer ?
#
loop_
_entity_poly.entity_id
_entity_poly.type
_entity_poly.pdbx_seq_one_letter_code
_entity_poly.pdbx_strand_id
1 'polypeptide(L)'
;MNLQSSHRFYLLVDLGIMPAVVNLLLNGAIAWTAFQSLLYVPLWGVQSISSDILGTTFMLPFITFLFITPLARREVYRNRFPAIEFPRRLDQVIDIAPDSTILRAFIVGIFSLIIFGPISLLILSMLDISHLSFNHFVVFKAIFASGLGIIATPIIGLLSIGGSLTNRTLSNC
;
A
#
# COMPACT_ATOMS: atom_id res chain seq x y z
N MET A 1 12.12 17.67 -9.98
CA MET A 1 12.12 17.28 -8.56
C MET A 1 13.51 16.74 -8.21
N ASN A 2 14.37 17.56 -7.58
CA ASN A 2 15.70 17.12 -7.15
C ASN A 2 15.59 16.54 -5.73
N LEU A 3 15.49 15.21 -5.66
CA LEU A 3 15.53 14.50 -4.38
C LEU A 3 17.00 14.45 -3.91
N GLN A 4 17.29 14.98 -2.73
CA GLN A 4 18.60 14.80 -2.08
C GLN A 4 18.88 13.31 -1.83
N SER A 5 20.13 12.91 -1.72
CA SER A 5 20.53 11.51 -1.50
C SER A 5 19.86 10.87 -0.26
N SER A 6 19.66 11.66 0.80
CA SER A 6 18.95 11.25 2.01
C SER A 6 17.48 10.90 1.77
N HIS A 7 16.77 11.63 0.88
CA HIS A 7 15.40 11.30 0.51
C HIS A 7 15.31 9.99 -0.30
N ARG A 8 16.27 9.75 -1.19
CA ARG A 8 16.32 8.52 -1.97
C ARG A 8 16.54 7.30 -1.08
N PHE A 9 17.46 7.41 -0.13
CA PHE A 9 17.70 6.34 0.84
C PHE A 9 16.46 6.05 1.70
N TYR A 10 15.82 7.08 2.26
CA TYR A 10 14.59 6.94 3.03
C TYR A 10 13.45 6.31 2.22
N LEU A 11 13.24 6.77 0.99
CA LEU A 11 12.18 6.22 0.12
C LEU A 11 12.45 4.77 -0.28
N LEU A 12 13.71 4.41 -0.55
CA LEU A 12 14.07 3.07 -1.01
C LEU A 12 14.15 2.07 0.15
N VAL A 13 14.76 2.43 1.26
CA VAL A 13 15.01 1.51 2.37
C VAL A 13 13.85 1.52 3.36
N ASP A 14 13.50 2.68 3.91
CA ASP A 14 12.49 2.76 4.98
C ASP A 14 11.05 2.65 4.45
N LEU A 15 10.78 3.18 3.26
CA LEU A 15 9.44 3.12 2.66
C LEU A 15 9.30 2.06 1.55
N GLY A 16 10.39 1.45 1.11
CA GLY A 16 10.38 0.39 0.09
C GLY A 16 10.68 -0.98 0.67
N ILE A 17 11.94 -1.25 1.01
CA ILE A 17 12.42 -2.58 1.38
C ILE A 17 11.83 -3.06 2.71
N MET A 18 11.86 -2.24 3.75
CA MET A 18 11.36 -2.64 5.08
C MET A 18 9.87 -3.01 5.06
N PRO A 19 8.96 -2.17 4.51
CA PRO A 19 7.57 -2.56 4.36
C PRO A 19 7.35 -3.78 3.47
N ALA A 20 8.19 -3.97 2.44
CA ALA A 20 8.09 -5.15 1.57
C ALA A 20 8.37 -6.44 2.35
N VAL A 21 9.43 -6.47 3.17
CA VAL A 21 9.75 -7.61 4.01
C VAL A 21 8.65 -7.87 5.04
N VAL A 22 8.17 -6.83 5.70
CA VAL A 22 7.06 -6.94 6.66
C VAL A 22 5.80 -7.48 5.98
N ASN A 23 5.44 -6.95 4.81
CA ASN A 23 4.29 -7.43 4.05
C ASN A 23 4.45 -8.87 3.58
N LEU A 24 5.65 -9.27 3.15
CA LEU A 24 5.95 -10.66 2.77
C LEU A 24 5.70 -11.62 3.93
N LEU A 25 6.26 -11.33 5.10
CA LEU A 25 6.14 -12.20 6.28
C LEU A 25 4.70 -12.20 6.83
N LEU A 26 4.10 -11.03 6.98
CA LEU A 26 2.76 -10.89 7.56
C LEU A 26 1.70 -11.53 6.67
N ASN A 27 1.71 -11.24 5.37
CA ASN A 27 0.74 -11.79 4.44
C ASN A 27 0.95 -13.28 4.18
N GLY A 28 2.20 -13.76 4.20
CA GLY A 28 2.48 -15.19 4.21
C GLY A 28 1.90 -15.90 5.43
N ALA A 29 2.08 -15.32 6.63
CA ALA A 29 1.51 -15.87 7.86
C ALA A 29 -0.03 -15.83 7.86
N ILE A 30 -0.63 -14.74 7.38
CA ILE A 30 -2.10 -14.63 7.22
C ILE A 30 -2.62 -15.70 6.26
N ALA A 31 -1.98 -15.86 5.09
CA ALA A 31 -2.37 -16.89 4.13
C ALA A 31 -2.26 -18.29 4.73
N TRP A 32 -1.16 -18.56 5.43
CA TRP A 32 -0.97 -19.85 6.11
C TRP A 32 -2.10 -20.11 7.10
N THR A 33 -2.40 -19.20 8.00
CA THR A 33 -3.42 -19.41 9.04
C THR A 33 -4.84 -19.47 8.48
N ALA A 34 -5.17 -18.65 7.48
CA ALA A 34 -6.51 -18.55 6.92
C ALA A 34 -6.88 -19.70 5.98
N PHE A 35 -5.89 -20.32 5.32
CA PHE A 35 -6.13 -21.31 4.27
C PHE A 35 -5.55 -22.71 4.57
N GLN A 36 -4.97 -22.94 5.75
CA GLN A 36 -4.32 -24.23 6.12
C GLN A 36 -5.24 -25.44 6.06
N SER A 37 -6.57 -25.24 6.10
CA SER A 37 -7.54 -26.31 6.00
C SER A 37 -7.79 -26.79 4.55
N LEU A 38 -7.28 -26.08 3.55
CA LEU A 38 -7.48 -26.35 2.14
C LEU A 38 -6.23 -26.98 1.53
N LEU A 39 -6.37 -28.11 0.81
CA LEU A 39 -5.29 -28.67 -0.02
C LEU A 39 -5.06 -27.83 -1.27
N TYR A 40 -6.12 -27.31 -1.85
CA TYR A 40 -6.12 -26.44 -3.02
C TYR A 40 -7.02 -25.22 -2.77
N VAL A 41 -6.53 -24.04 -3.13
CA VAL A 41 -7.26 -22.77 -3.05
C VAL A 41 -7.81 -22.47 -4.44
N PRO A 42 -9.13 -22.44 -4.63
CA PRO A 42 -9.74 -22.16 -5.94
C PRO A 42 -9.56 -20.69 -6.32
N LEU A 43 -9.60 -20.39 -7.63
CA LEU A 43 -9.55 -19.01 -8.09
C LEU A 43 -10.76 -18.21 -7.64
N TRP A 44 -11.96 -18.80 -7.72
CA TRP A 44 -13.23 -18.14 -7.41
C TRP A 44 -13.95 -18.79 -6.22
N GLY A 45 -14.67 -18.00 -5.44
CA GLY A 45 -15.46 -18.45 -4.30
C GLY A 45 -15.26 -17.58 -3.06
N VAL A 46 -15.82 -18.00 -1.93
CA VAL A 46 -15.72 -17.25 -0.66
C VAL A 46 -14.29 -17.29 -0.10
N GLN A 47 -13.75 -18.49 0.01
CA GLN A 47 -12.35 -18.72 0.46
C GLN A 47 -11.50 -19.06 -0.75
N SER A 48 -11.13 -18.01 -1.50
CA SER A 48 -10.50 -18.13 -2.83
C SER A 48 -9.37 -17.14 -3.03
N ILE A 49 -8.58 -17.36 -4.08
CA ILE A 49 -7.50 -16.46 -4.50
C ILE A 49 -8.08 -15.07 -4.81
N SER A 50 -9.22 -15.00 -5.52
CA SER A 50 -9.83 -13.73 -5.91
C SER A 50 -10.30 -12.91 -4.71
N SER A 51 -11.01 -13.53 -3.75
CA SER A 51 -11.46 -12.83 -2.54
C SER A 51 -10.29 -12.29 -1.73
N ASP A 52 -9.21 -13.06 -1.65
CA ASP A 52 -7.99 -12.67 -0.95
C ASP A 52 -7.22 -11.53 -1.66
N ILE A 53 -7.09 -11.59 -2.99
CA ILE A 53 -6.48 -10.49 -3.77
C ILE A 53 -7.29 -9.21 -3.60
N LEU A 54 -8.61 -9.24 -3.75
CA LEU A 54 -9.46 -8.06 -3.60
C LEU A 54 -9.35 -7.48 -2.18
N GLY A 55 -9.39 -8.33 -1.16
CA GLY A 55 -9.18 -7.91 0.22
C GLY A 55 -7.79 -7.29 0.43
N THR A 56 -6.74 -7.90 -0.10
CA THR A 56 -5.35 -7.43 0.06
C THR A 56 -5.12 -6.11 -0.69
N THR A 57 -5.64 -5.97 -1.93
CA THR A 57 -5.47 -4.74 -2.72
C THR A 57 -6.17 -3.53 -2.12
N PHE A 58 -7.22 -3.73 -1.31
CA PHE A 58 -7.87 -2.68 -0.53
C PHE A 58 -7.18 -2.46 0.82
N MET A 59 -7.08 -3.52 1.63
CA MET A 59 -6.66 -3.41 3.04
C MET A 59 -5.21 -3.01 3.21
N LEU A 60 -4.30 -3.49 2.34
CA LEU A 60 -2.88 -3.21 2.49
C LEU A 60 -2.58 -1.70 2.30
N PRO A 61 -3.00 -1.01 1.23
CA PRO A 61 -2.80 0.43 1.10
C PRO A 61 -3.59 1.25 2.12
N PHE A 62 -4.80 0.82 2.49
CA PHE A 62 -5.61 1.45 3.53
C PHE A 62 -4.87 1.48 4.87
N ILE A 63 -4.41 0.32 5.34
CA ILE A 63 -3.66 0.19 6.60
C ILE A 63 -2.31 0.92 6.50
N THR A 64 -1.59 0.75 5.38
CA THR A 64 -0.32 1.44 5.13
C THR A 64 -0.47 2.95 5.25
N PHE A 65 -1.54 3.53 4.67
CA PHE A 65 -1.81 4.96 4.76
C PHE A 65 -2.00 5.43 6.20
N LEU A 66 -2.76 4.68 7.00
CA LEU A 66 -3.00 5.01 8.41
C LEU A 66 -1.72 5.02 9.24
N PHE A 67 -0.78 4.10 8.97
CA PHE A 67 0.48 4.00 9.73
C PHE A 67 1.56 4.92 9.19
N ILE A 68 1.74 4.99 7.88
CA ILE A 68 2.83 5.77 7.26
C ILE A 68 2.57 7.28 7.38
N THR A 69 1.31 7.73 7.26
CA THR A 69 1.01 9.17 7.32
C THR A 69 1.46 9.84 8.62
N PRO A 70 1.14 9.35 9.82
CA PRO A 70 1.62 9.96 11.06
C PRO A 70 3.14 9.85 11.22
N LEU A 71 3.75 8.75 10.77
CA LEU A 71 5.20 8.58 10.82
C LEU A 71 5.91 9.58 9.90
N ALA A 72 5.47 9.70 8.66
CA ALA A 72 6.03 10.64 7.69
C ALA A 72 5.89 12.10 8.16
N ARG A 73 4.73 12.48 8.70
CA ARG A 73 4.51 13.82 9.27
C ARG A 73 5.43 14.10 10.46
N ARG A 74 5.66 13.13 11.33
CA ARG A 74 6.58 13.25 12.47
C ARG A 74 8.01 13.49 12.02
N GLU A 75 8.47 12.84 10.94
CA GLU A 75 9.82 13.05 10.40
C GLU A 75 9.99 14.44 9.77
N VAL A 76 8.96 14.97 9.09
CA VAL A 76 8.94 16.35 8.60
C VAL A 76 8.94 17.35 9.77
N TYR A 77 8.11 17.12 10.80
CA TYR A 77 8.05 17.96 11.99
C TYR A 77 9.40 18.03 12.75
N ARG A 78 10.17 16.94 12.73
CA ARG A 78 11.52 16.88 13.31
C ARG A 78 12.60 17.53 12.44
N ASN A 79 12.21 18.20 11.35
CA ASN A 79 13.13 18.79 10.36
C ASN A 79 14.16 17.81 9.77
N ARG A 80 13.88 16.51 9.81
CA ARG A 80 14.76 15.52 9.18
C ARG A 80 14.65 15.55 7.66
N PHE A 81 13.45 15.90 7.15
CA PHE A 81 13.20 16.06 5.73
C PHE A 81 12.39 17.34 5.48
N PRO A 82 12.77 18.17 4.50
CA PRO A 82 11.95 19.30 4.09
C PRO A 82 10.63 18.80 3.48
N ALA A 83 9.54 19.52 3.70
CA ALA A 83 8.29 19.28 3.01
C ALA A 83 8.51 19.35 1.49
N ILE A 84 7.90 18.42 0.75
CA ILE A 84 8.02 18.38 -0.70
C ILE A 84 6.93 19.28 -1.29
N GLU A 85 7.34 20.29 -2.06
CA GLU A 85 6.42 21.09 -2.85
C GLU A 85 6.03 20.32 -4.12
N PHE A 86 4.74 20.09 -4.29
CA PHE A 86 4.21 19.45 -5.48
C PHE A 86 3.89 20.49 -6.58
N PRO A 87 3.90 20.05 -7.86
CA PRO A 87 3.35 20.87 -8.93
C PRO A 87 1.89 21.26 -8.61
N ARG A 88 1.49 22.49 -8.96
CA ARG A 88 0.15 23.07 -8.66
C ARG A 88 -1.03 22.14 -8.89
N ARG A 89 -0.96 21.29 -9.93
CA ARG A 89 -2.04 20.33 -10.23
C ARG A 89 -2.21 19.25 -9.17
N LEU A 90 -1.11 18.76 -8.61
CA LEU A 90 -1.15 17.75 -7.54
C LEU A 90 -1.57 18.36 -6.21
N ASP A 91 -1.12 19.58 -5.90
CA ASP A 91 -1.58 20.32 -4.72
C ASP A 91 -3.09 20.54 -4.75
N GLN A 92 -3.68 20.91 -5.89
CA GLN A 92 -5.13 21.05 -6.04
C GLN A 92 -5.88 19.74 -5.75
N VAL A 93 -5.38 18.59 -6.23
CA VAL A 93 -6.00 17.28 -5.97
C VAL A 93 -5.90 16.92 -4.48
N ILE A 94 -4.78 17.24 -3.84
CA ILE A 94 -4.58 16.99 -2.41
C ILE A 94 -5.47 17.92 -1.57
N ASP A 95 -5.70 19.16 -2.00
CA ASP A 95 -6.54 20.13 -1.32
C ASP A 95 -8.04 19.79 -1.39
N ILE A 96 -8.48 19.10 -2.45
CA ILE A 96 -9.86 18.59 -2.58
C ILE A 96 -10.07 17.37 -1.67
N ALA A 97 -8.99 16.66 -1.27
CA ALA A 97 -9.10 15.49 -0.43
C ALA A 97 -9.59 15.84 0.99
N PRO A 98 -10.49 15.03 1.57
CA PRO A 98 -11.06 15.29 2.89
C PRO A 98 -9.99 15.41 3.97
N ASP A 99 -10.23 16.19 5.02
CA ASP A 99 -9.26 16.41 6.10
C ASP A 99 -9.06 15.15 6.98
N SER A 100 -10.04 14.26 6.98
CA SER A 100 -9.97 12.99 7.73
C SER A 100 -8.94 12.03 7.14
N THR A 101 -7.95 11.66 7.94
CA THR A 101 -6.93 10.66 7.56
C THR A 101 -7.54 9.30 7.22
N ILE A 102 -8.61 8.90 7.93
CA ILE A 102 -9.32 7.64 7.68
C ILE A 102 -10.00 7.66 6.31
N LEU A 103 -10.66 8.78 5.97
CA LEU A 103 -11.35 8.91 4.68
C LEU A 103 -10.34 8.94 3.51
N ARG A 104 -9.19 9.59 3.69
CA ARG A 104 -8.09 9.53 2.71
C ARG A 104 -7.55 8.12 2.55
N ALA A 105 -7.32 7.40 3.64
CA ALA A 105 -6.90 6.01 3.62
C ALA A 105 -7.90 5.14 2.85
N PHE A 106 -9.20 5.35 3.09
CA PHE A 106 -10.27 4.64 2.41
C PHE A 106 -10.27 4.91 0.89
N ILE A 107 -10.11 6.17 0.48
CA ILE A 107 -10.01 6.55 -0.93
C ILE A 107 -8.81 5.87 -1.59
N VAL A 108 -7.65 5.88 -0.95
CA VAL A 108 -6.43 5.21 -1.46
C VAL A 108 -6.65 3.70 -1.56
N GLY A 109 -7.30 3.07 -0.57
CA GLY A 109 -7.66 1.66 -0.60
C GLY A 109 -8.61 1.30 -1.77
N ILE A 110 -9.66 2.09 -1.98
CA ILE A 110 -10.60 1.91 -3.10
C ILE A 110 -9.89 2.10 -4.45
N PHE A 111 -9.06 3.12 -4.57
CA PHE A 111 -8.31 3.38 -5.80
C PHE A 111 -7.35 2.22 -6.14
N SER A 112 -6.66 1.71 -5.12
CA SER A 112 -5.82 0.53 -5.25
C SER A 112 -6.60 -0.73 -5.64
N LEU A 113 -7.77 -0.95 -5.02
CA LEU A 113 -8.66 -2.06 -5.35
C LEU A 113 -9.11 -2.00 -6.81
N ILE A 114 -9.52 -0.83 -7.30
CA ILE A 114 -10.01 -0.66 -8.70
C ILE A 114 -8.90 -0.89 -9.71
N ILE A 115 -7.67 -0.53 -9.40
CA ILE A 115 -6.54 -0.69 -10.32
C ILE A 115 -5.93 -2.09 -10.22
N PHE A 116 -5.44 -2.46 -9.03
CA PHE A 116 -4.65 -3.69 -8.87
C PHE A 116 -5.51 -4.95 -8.78
N GLY A 117 -6.75 -4.85 -8.29
CA GLY A 117 -7.66 -6.00 -8.21
C GLY A 117 -7.92 -6.62 -9.58
N PRO A 118 -8.55 -5.89 -10.52
CA PRO A 118 -8.85 -6.42 -11.85
C PRO A 118 -7.61 -6.83 -12.64
N ILE A 119 -6.52 -6.05 -12.57
CA ILE A 119 -5.26 -6.39 -13.26
C ILE A 119 -4.72 -7.73 -12.77
N SER A 120 -4.70 -7.96 -11.46
CA SER A 120 -4.20 -9.19 -10.88
C SER A 120 -5.06 -10.40 -11.26
N LEU A 121 -6.38 -10.25 -11.21
CA LEU A 121 -7.31 -11.31 -11.62
C LEU A 121 -7.23 -11.61 -13.11
N LEU A 122 -7.05 -10.58 -13.95
CA LEU A 122 -6.86 -10.74 -15.38
C LEU A 122 -5.57 -11.54 -15.68
N ILE A 123 -4.47 -11.21 -15.00
CA ILE A 123 -3.19 -11.93 -15.15
C ILE A 123 -3.37 -13.41 -14.77
N LEU A 124 -4.01 -13.71 -13.64
CA LEU A 124 -4.24 -15.09 -13.21
C LEU A 124 -5.13 -15.86 -14.19
N SER A 125 -6.16 -15.19 -14.73
CA SER A 125 -7.04 -15.77 -15.75
C SER A 125 -6.31 -16.04 -17.07
N MET A 126 -5.43 -15.12 -17.51
CA MET A 126 -4.60 -15.31 -18.71
C MET A 126 -3.57 -16.44 -18.57
N LEU A 127 -3.15 -16.75 -17.34
CA LEU A 127 -2.24 -17.86 -17.03
C LEU A 127 -2.98 -19.19 -16.83
N ASP A 128 -4.31 -19.24 -17.09
CA ASP A 128 -5.16 -20.42 -16.93
C ASP A 128 -5.12 -21.01 -15.50
N ILE A 129 -4.88 -20.17 -14.49
CA ILE A 129 -4.83 -20.59 -13.09
C ILE A 129 -6.25 -20.73 -12.57
N SER A 130 -6.75 -21.96 -12.47
CA SER A 130 -8.06 -22.26 -11.87
C SER A 130 -8.00 -22.50 -10.35
N HIS A 131 -6.86 -22.95 -9.87
CA HIS A 131 -6.57 -23.20 -8.45
C HIS A 131 -5.07 -23.24 -8.19
N LEU A 132 -4.65 -23.00 -6.96
CA LEU A 132 -3.27 -23.19 -6.49
C LEU A 132 -3.25 -24.21 -5.35
N SER A 133 -2.19 -25.01 -5.26
CA SER A 133 -1.96 -25.79 -4.04
C SER A 133 -1.72 -24.83 -2.87
N PHE A 134 -2.05 -25.25 -1.65
CA PHE A 134 -1.91 -24.43 -0.45
C PHE A 134 -0.53 -23.74 -0.35
N ASN A 135 0.56 -24.49 -0.51
CA ASN A 135 1.91 -23.94 -0.42
C ASN A 135 2.21 -22.89 -1.51
N HIS A 136 1.79 -23.16 -2.75
CA HIS A 136 1.95 -22.20 -3.84
C HIS A 136 1.13 -20.94 -3.62
N PHE A 137 -0.08 -21.05 -3.05
CA PHE A 137 -0.90 -19.90 -2.71
C PHE A 137 -0.25 -19.04 -1.62
N VAL A 138 0.30 -19.63 -0.55
CA VAL A 138 0.99 -18.88 0.51
C VAL A 138 2.17 -18.10 -0.04
N VAL A 139 3.01 -18.73 -0.88
CA VAL A 139 4.14 -18.05 -1.54
C VAL A 139 3.65 -16.95 -2.48
N PHE A 140 2.66 -17.25 -3.32
CA PHE A 140 2.06 -16.28 -4.22
C PHE A 140 1.56 -15.04 -3.47
N LYS A 141 0.77 -15.23 -2.39
CA LYS A 141 0.25 -14.12 -1.59
C LYS A 141 1.35 -13.30 -0.93
N ALA A 142 2.37 -13.94 -0.38
CA ALA A 142 3.50 -13.27 0.24
C ALA A 142 4.23 -12.36 -0.77
N ILE A 143 4.52 -12.87 -1.97
CA ILE A 143 5.16 -12.11 -3.05
C ILE A 143 4.25 -11.01 -3.56
N PHE A 144 2.97 -11.29 -3.79
CA PHE A 144 1.98 -10.32 -4.26
C PHE A 144 1.85 -9.12 -3.31
N ALA A 145 1.67 -9.38 -2.02
CA ALA A 145 1.55 -8.33 -1.00
C ALA A 145 2.85 -7.53 -0.84
N SER A 146 4.01 -8.18 -0.94
CA SER A 146 5.31 -7.51 -0.94
C SER A 146 5.46 -6.57 -2.14
N GLY A 147 5.15 -7.03 -3.34
CA GLY A 147 5.17 -6.23 -4.57
C GLY A 147 4.23 -5.04 -4.51
N LEU A 148 2.99 -5.24 -4.03
CA LEU A 148 2.03 -4.17 -3.82
C LEU A 148 2.55 -3.16 -2.78
N GLY A 149 3.18 -3.62 -1.70
CA GLY A 149 3.80 -2.78 -0.68
C GLY A 149 4.94 -1.92 -1.23
N ILE A 150 5.81 -2.48 -2.08
CA ILE A 150 6.90 -1.74 -2.74
C ILE A 150 6.37 -0.58 -3.57
N ILE A 151 5.22 -0.75 -4.22
CA ILE A 151 4.61 0.29 -5.06
C ILE A 151 3.83 1.29 -4.20
N ALA A 152 2.96 0.80 -3.32
CA ALA A 152 2.03 1.64 -2.57
C ALA A 152 2.71 2.48 -1.49
N THR A 153 3.66 1.92 -0.73
CA THR A 153 4.24 2.59 0.44
C THR A 153 5.01 3.87 0.09
N PRO A 154 5.89 3.91 -0.94
CA PRO A 154 6.57 5.14 -1.33
C PRO A 154 5.61 6.22 -1.84
N ILE A 155 4.57 5.83 -2.58
CA ILE A 155 3.54 6.76 -3.07
C ILE A 155 2.80 7.39 -1.89
N ILE A 156 2.37 6.57 -0.93
CA ILE A 156 1.69 7.03 0.29
C ILE A 156 2.63 7.93 1.11
N GLY A 157 3.89 7.56 1.26
CA GLY A 157 4.91 8.35 1.95
C GLY A 157 5.08 9.73 1.32
N LEU A 158 5.22 9.79 -0.01
CA LEU A 158 5.31 11.06 -0.75
C LEU A 158 4.08 11.94 -0.55
N LEU A 159 2.88 11.38 -0.69
CA LEU A 159 1.62 12.10 -0.48
C LEU A 159 1.49 12.63 0.97
N SER A 160 2.06 11.90 1.93
CA SER A 160 2.01 12.28 3.36
C SER A 160 2.99 13.40 3.73
N ILE A 161 4.05 13.60 2.94
CA ILE A 161 5.08 14.64 3.14
C ILE A 161 4.73 15.94 2.38
N GLY A 162 3.73 15.90 1.50
CA GLY A 162 3.34 17.04 0.66
C GLY A 162 2.96 18.30 1.45
N GLY A 163 3.42 19.46 0.97
CA GLY A 163 3.44 20.74 1.70
C GLY A 163 2.10 21.26 2.19
N SER A 164 1.02 21.07 1.43
CA SER A 164 -0.32 21.54 1.82
C SER A 164 -0.88 20.82 3.05
N LEU A 165 -0.58 19.52 3.20
CA LEU A 165 -0.98 18.70 4.35
C LEU A 165 -0.22 19.10 5.63
N THR A 166 1.05 19.42 5.48
CA THR A 166 1.93 19.80 6.59
C THR A 166 1.56 21.19 7.11
N ASN A 167 1.30 22.16 6.21
CA ASN A 167 0.94 23.52 6.57
C ASN A 167 -0.42 23.62 7.30
N ARG A 168 -1.42 22.84 6.88
CA ARG A 168 -2.72 22.78 7.57
C ARG A 168 -2.61 22.21 9.00
N THR A 169 -1.70 21.26 9.22
CA THR A 169 -1.51 20.69 10.55
C THR A 169 -0.76 21.64 11.48
N LEU A 170 0.18 22.42 10.96
CA LEU A 170 0.94 23.42 11.73
C LEU A 170 0.12 24.69 12.04
N SER A 171 -0.88 25.04 11.21
CA SER A 171 -1.76 26.20 11.47
C SER A 171 -2.84 25.93 12.51
N ASN A 172 -3.07 24.67 12.87
CA ASN A 172 -4.06 24.26 13.87
C ASN A 172 -3.43 23.91 15.25
N CYS A 173 -2.13 24.11 15.41
CA CYS A 173 -1.40 24.07 16.68
C CYS A 173 -0.95 25.45 17.12
#